data_59d7dcde10543da1688b1739a21c91a8
#
_entry.id   59d7dcde10543da1688b1739a21c91a8
#
_cell.length_a   1.000
_cell.length_b   1.000
_cell.length_c   1.000
_cell.angle_alpha   90.00
_cell.angle_beta   90.00
_cell.angle_gamma   90.00
#
_symmetry.space_group_name_H-M   'P 1'
#
loop_
_entity.id
_entity.type
_entity.pdbx_description
1 polymer ?
#
loop_
_entity_poly.entity_id
_entity_poly.type
_entity_poly.pdbx_seq_one_letter_code
_entity_poly.pdbx_strand_id
1 'polypeptide(L)'
;DSTVLGYTCHKATTRFRGRDYIAWYTEEIPYPYGPYKFSGLPGLITCIYDTQREHIYTLVGFEKAPSADYIYEEARRMWFETTREVLAKQQKYFHEQPNLFTPDILIPDPRNKAIKRKSKPYNPIELE
;
A
#
# COMPACT_ATOMS: atom_id res chain seq x y z
N ASP A 1 -1.84 25.18 4.79
CA ASP A 1 -3.13 24.49 4.94
C ASP A 1 -3.74 24.24 3.57
N SER A 2 -4.50 23.16 3.45
CA SER A 2 -5.21 22.77 2.24
C SER A 2 -6.55 22.15 2.65
N THR A 3 -7.46 21.99 1.70
CA THR A 3 -8.75 21.34 1.97
C THR A 3 -8.84 20.02 1.19
N VAL A 4 -9.12 18.91 1.86
CA VAL A 4 -9.35 17.59 1.27
C VAL A 4 -10.68 17.04 1.77
N LEU A 5 -11.58 16.68 0.88
CA LEU A 5 -12.95 16.23 1.20
C LEU A 5 -13.73 17.17 2.15
N GLY A 6 -13.46 18.47 2.10
CA GLY A 6 -14.09 19.46 2.99
C GLY A 6 -13.40 19.64 4.35
N TYR A 7 -12.43 18.81 4.69
CA TYR A 7 -11.66 18.95 5.95
C TYR A 7 -10.48 19.89 5.78
N THR A 8 -10.22 20.72 6.79
CA THR A 8 -9.01 21.52 6.86
C THR A 8 -7.82 20.62 7.17
N CYS A 9 -6.79 20.65 6.31
CA CYS A 9 -5.65 19.76 6.42
C CYS A 9 -4.35 20.52 6.62
N HIS A 10 -3.51 20.00 7.51
CA HIS A 10 -2.17 20.46 7.81
C HIS A 10 -1.13 19.60 7.10
N LYS A 11 -0.03 20.24 6.70
CA LYS A 11 1.07 19.56 6.00
C LYS A 11 2.09 19.00 6.98
N ALA A 12 2.49 17.76 6.77
CA ALA A 12 3.63 17.13 7.44
C ALA A 12 4.58 16.52 6.40
N THR A 13 5.83 16.33 6.78
CA THR A 13 6.83 15.66 5.93
C THR A 13 7.54 14.58 6.72
N THR A 14 7.92 13.51 6.06
CA THR A 14 8.71 12.44 6.66
C THR A 14 9.59 11.77 5.63
N ARG A 15 10.68 11.16 6.09
CA ARG A 15 11.47 10.23 5.31
C ARG A 15 11.18 8.81 5.78
N PHE A 16 10.74 7.97 4.87
CA PHE A 16 10.44 6.59 5.17
C PHE A 16 11.03 5.67 4.10
N ARG A 17 11.89 4.77 4.54
CA ARG A 17 12.47 3.72 3.69
C ARG A 17 13.03 4.22 2.36
N GLY A 18 13.94 5.22 2.43
CA GLY A 18 14.64 5.77 1.29
C GLY A 18 13.85 6.77 0.44
N ARG A 19 12.59 7.07 0.80
CA ARG A 19 11.75 8.06 0.11
C ARG A 19 11.33 9.19 1.03
N ASP A 20 11.26 10.40 0.49
CA ASP A 20 10.70 11.56 1.18
C ASP A 20 9.22 11.69 0.83
N TYR A 21 8.38 11.84 1.85
CA TYR A 21 6.94 11.91 1.73
C TYR A 21 6.39 13.23 2.24
N ILE A 22 5.32 13.68 1.60
CA ILE A 22 4.49 14.81 2.02
C ILE A 22 3.11 14.24 2.36
N ALA A 23 2.67 14.49 3.60
CA ALA A 23 1.37 14.09 4.11
C ALA A 23 0.51 15.32 4.40
N TRP A 24 -0.79 15.18 4.16
CA TRP A 24 -1.82 16.09 4.58
C TRP A 24 -2.73 15.35 5.56
N TYR A 25 -2.95 15.90 6.74
CA TYR A 25 -3.76 15.29 7.77
C TYR A 25 -4.73 16.30 8.35
N THR A 26 -5.85 15.83 8.91
CA THR A 26 -6.86 16.64 9.57
C THR A 26 -7.04 16.24 11.01
N GLU A 27 -7.07 17.22 11.91
CA GLU A 27 -7.39 17.03 13.33
C GLU A 27 -8.91 16.95 13.58
N GLU A 28 -9.73 17.32 12.60
CA GLU A 28 -11.19 17.17 12.68
C GLU A 28 -11.62 15.69 12.80
N ILE A 29 -10.77 14.78 12.37
CA ILE A 29 -10.92 13.33 12.56
C ILE A 29 -9.74 12.87 13.44
N PRO A 30 -9.92 12.78 14.77
CA PRO A 30 -8.82 12.60 15.72
C PRO A 30 -8.35 11.11 15.80
N TYR A 31 -8.17 10.49 14.67
CA TYR A 31 -7.62 9.13 14.56
C TYR A 31 -6.25 9.17 13.92
N PRO A 32 -5.18 8.75 14.62
CA PRO A 32 -3.79 8.86 14.15
C PRO A 32 -3.45 7.80 13.10
N TYR A 33 -4.32 7.59 12.13
CA TYR A 33 -4.18 6.57 11.10
C TYR A 33 -3.95 7.16 9.72
N GLY A 34 -3.41 6.33 8.83
CA GLY A 34 -3.19 6.65 7.44
C GLY A 34 -3.02 5.39 6.60
N PRO A 35 -2.79 5.53 5.30
CA PRO A 35 -2.61 4.41 4.40
C PRO A 35 -1.27 3.71 4.64
N TYR A 36 -1.22 2.42 4.29
CA TYR A 36 -0.03 1.58 4.38
C TYR A 36 0.52 1.50 5.82
N LYS A 37 1.74 1.98 6.05
CA LYS A 37 2.43 2.01 7.36
C LYS A 37 2.53 3.43 7.93
N PHE A 38 1.89 4.40 7.32
CA PHE A 38 1.94 5.79 7.77
C PHE A 38 0.89 6.05 8.85
N SER A 39 1.35 6.54 10.00
CA SER A 39 0.50 6.84 11.16
C SER A 39 1.22 7.80 12.11
N GLY A 40 0.57 8.17 13.20
CA GLY A 40 1.20 8.92 14.31
C GLY A 40 1.12 10.42 14.19
N LEU A 41 0.41 10.98 13.22
CA LEU A 41 0.02 12.39 13.20
C LEU A 41 -1.20 12.61 14.13
N PRO A 42 -1.46 13.82 14.60
CA PRO A 42 -2.55 14.11 15.56
C PRO A 42 -3.96 13.98 14.95
N GLY A 43 -4.09 13.42 13.76
CA GLY A 43 -5.35 13.17 13.07
C GLY A 43 -5.21 12.27 11.87
N LEU A 44 -6.30 12.10 11.13
CA LEU A 44 -6.36 11.21 9.98
C LEU A 44 -5.54 11.78 8.80
N ILE A 45 -4.69 10.95 8.22
CA ILE A 45 -3.96 11.29 6.99
C ILE A 45 -4.94 11.18 5.81
N THR A 46 -5.25 12.32 5.20
CA THR A 46 -6.19 12.42 4.08
C THR A 46 -5.52 12.28 2.72
N CYS A 47 -4.24 12.65 2.65
CA CYS A 47 -3.44 12.47 1.44
C CYS A 47 -1.97 12.29 1.83
N ILE A 48 -1.28 11.38 1.18
CA ILE A 48 0.17 11.24 1.31
C ILE A 48 0.76 10.80 -0.02
N TYR A 49 1.88 11.38 -0.39
CA TYR A 49 2.60 11.05 -1.61
C TYR A 49 4.11 11.25 -1.42
N ASP A 50 4.89 10.48 -2.15
CA ASP A 50 6.32 10.71 -2.22
C ASP A 50 6.64 11.93 -3.11
N THR A 51 7.81 12.53 -2.91
CA THR A 51 8.20 13.77 -3.60
C THR A 51 8.29 13.62 -5.13
N GLN A 52 8.46 12.39 -5.61
CA GLN A 52 8.48 12.07 -7.03
C GLN A 52 7.09 11.76 -7.61
N ARG A 53 6.07 11.70 -6.74
CA ARG A 53 4.69 11.34 -7.07
C ARG A 53 4.53 9.97 -7.73
N GLU A 54 5.38 9.03 -7.38
CA GLU A 54 5.30 7.65 -7.84
C GLU A 54 4.30 6.82 -7.01
N HIS A 55 4.14 7.19 -5.74
CA HIS A 55 3.20 6.58 -4.81
C HIS A 55 2.32 7.67 -4.20
N ILE A 56 1.04 7.64 -4.53
CA ILE A 56 0.05 8.63 -4.08
C ILE A 56 -1.12 7.87 -3.47
N TYR A 57 -1.47 8.25 -2.24
CA TYR A 57 -2.66 7.77 -1.54
C TYR A 57 -3.54 8.97 -1.20
N THR A 58 -4.78 8.90 -1.61
CA THR A 58 -5.77 9.96 -1.33
C THR A 58 -7.00 9.33 -0.70
N LEU A 59 -7.46 9.89 0.41
CA LEU A 59 -8.71 9.49 1.05
C LEU A 59 -9.86 9.82 0.11
N VAL A 60 -10.68 8.83 -0.19
CA VAL A 60 -11.88 8.98 -1.04
C VAL A 60 -13.18 8.96 -0.25
N GLY A 61 -13.13 8.51 1.00
CA GLY A 61 -14.26 8.48 1.90
C GLY A 61 -13.86 7.94 3.27
N PHE A 62 -14.61 8.33 4.28
CA PHE A 62 -14.45 7.86 5.65
C PHE A 62 -15.83 7.78 6.29
N GLU A 63 -16.19 6.61 6.80
CA GLU A 63 -17.44 6.38 7.47
C GLU A 63 -17.26 5.47 8.69
N LYS A 64 -18.16 5.61 9.65
CA LYS A 64 -18.16 4.75 10.81
C LYS A 64 -18.83 3.42 10.45
N ALA A 65 -18.15 2.31 10.73
CA ALA A 65 -18.72 0.98 10.54
C ALA A 65 -19.99 0.80 11.40
N PRO A 66 -21.08 0.25 10.86
CA PRO A 66 -22.32 0.02 11.59
C PRO A 66 -22.20 -1.04 12.69
N SER A 67 -21.24 -1.94 12.55
CA SER A 67 -20.89 -2.99 13.52
C SER A 67 -19.39 -3.08 13.69
N ALA A 68 -18.94 -3.75 14.73
CA ALA A 68 -17.52 -3.99 14.92
C ALA A 68 -17.02 -5.00 13.88
N ASP A 69 -16.23 -4.52 12.93
CA ASP A 69 -15.53 -5.35 11.98
C ASP A 69 -14.15 -5.72 12.53
N TYR A 70 -13.79 -6.98 12.37
CA TYR A 70 -12.51 -7.50 12.85
C TYR A 70 -11.60 -7.83 11.67
N ILE A 71 -10.34 -7.38 11.76
CA ILE A 71 -9.28 -7.88 10.91
C ILE A 71 -8.61 -9.02 11.66
N TYR A 72 -8.65 -10.21 11.10
CA TYR A 72 -8.04 -11.40 11.71
C TYR A 72 -7.12 -12.11 10.75
N GLU A 73 -6.12 -12.74 11.29
CA GLU A 73 -5.22 -13.63 10.54
C GLU A 73 -5.86 -15.00 10.33
N GLU A 74 -5.73 -15.52 9.13
CA GLU A 74 -6.24 -16.83 8.80
C GLU A 74 -5.37 -17.91 9.43
N ALA A 75 -5.92 -18.62 10.41
CA ALA A 75 -5.19 -19.60 11.22
C ALA A 75 -4.61 -20.81 10.42
N ARG A 76 -5.04 -20.99 9.16
CA ARG A 76 -4.60 -22.10 8.31
C ARG A 76 -3.40 -21.77 7.42
N ARG A 77 -2.89 -20.55 7.44
CA ARG A 77 -1.71 -20.18 6.66
C ARG A 77 -0.45 -20.72 7.34
N MET A 78 0.41 -21.33 6.54
CA MET A 78 1.78 -21.63 6.98
C MET A 78 2.59 -20.34 7.00
N TRP A 79 3.13 -20.00 8.15
CA TRP A 79 4.00 -18.86 8.35
C TRP A 79 5.45 -19.32 8.29
N PHE A 80 6.28 -18.58 7.57
CA PHE A 80 7.72 -18.81 7.51
C PHE A 80 8.43 -17.56 8.03
N GLU A 81 9.33 -17.76 8.99
CA GLU A 81 10.20 -16.69 9.41
C GLU A 81 11.17 -16.34 8.27
N THR A 82 11.31 -15.05 8.01
CA THR A 82 12.23 -14.55 6.99
C THR A 82 12.73 -13.16 7.34
N THR A 83 13.86 -12.77 6.77
CA THR A 83 14.35 -11.41 6.93
C THR A 83 13.72 -10.47 5.89
N ARG A 84 13.74 -9.18 6.21
CA ARG A 84 13.22 -8.15 5.29
C ARG A 84 13.97 -8.17 3.95
N GLU A 85 15.29 -8.36 3.97
CA GLU A 85 16.13 -8.38 2.77
C GLU A 85 15.78 -9.56 1.87
N VAL A 86 15.52 -10.73 2.44
CA VAL A 86 15.08 -11.91 1.69
C VAL A 86 13.71 -11.68 1.07
N LEU A 87 12.79 -11.12 1.85
CA LEU A 87 11.44 -10.79 1.36
C LEU A 87 11.49 -9.77 0.22
N ALA A 88 12.29 -8.70 0.35
CA ALA A 88 12.44 -7.68 -0.68
C ALA A 88 13.02 -8.25 -1.98
N LYS A 89 14.05 -9.10 -1.88
CA LYS A 89 14.62 -9.81 -3.05
C LYS A 89 13.60 -10.71 -3.72
N GLN A 90 12.82 -11.43 -2.94
CA GLN A 90 11.78 -12.32 -3.45
C GLN A 90 10.67 -11.53 -4.15
N GLN A 91 10.20 -10.43 -3.57
CA GLN A 91 9.20 -9.55 -4.18
C GLN A 91 9.70 -8.98 -5.52
N LYS A 92 10.96 -8.51 -5.55
CA LYS A 92 11.58 -8.04 -6.78
C LYS A 92 11.61 -9.13 -7.86
N TYR A 93 12.05 -10.33 -7.50
CA TYR A 93 12.12 -11.47 -8.40
C TYR A 93 10.75 -11.86 -8.97
N PHE A 94 9.71 -11.92 -8.13
CA PHE A 94 8.32 -12.15 -8.57
C PHE A 94 7.83 -11.07 -9.55
N HIS A 95 8.23 -9.84 -9.32
CA HIS A 95 7.84 -8.73 -10.18
C HIS A 95 8.53 -8.78 -11.54
N GLU A 96 9.82 -9.09 -11.56
CA GLU A 96 10.64 -9.19 -12.78
C GLU A 96 10.31 -10.45 -13.60
N GLN A 97 9.91 -11.54 -12.94
CA GLN A 97 9.63 -12.84 -13.55
C GLN A 97 8.19 -13.31 -13.29
N PRO A 98 7.17 -12.53 -13.65
CA PRO A 98 5.78 -12.79 -13.27
C PRO A 98 5.22 -14.10 -13.85
N ASN A 99 5.82 -14.62 -14.92
CA ASN A 99 5.34 -15.85 -15.59
C ASN A 99 5.86 -17.14 -14.94
N LEU A 100 6.90 -17.08 -14.10
CA LEU A 100 7.43 -18.25 -13.39
C LEU A 100 6.54 -18.68 -12.21
N PHE A 101 5.72 -17.76 -11.70
CA PHE A 101 4.94 -17.95 -10.48
C PHE A 101 3.43 -17.89 -10.70
N THR A 102 2.97 -17.79 -11.93
CA THR A 102 1.57 -18.08 -12.25
C THR A 102 1.43 -19.58 -12.25
N PRO A 103 0.79 -20.19 -11.25
CA PRO A 103 0.42 -21.60 -11.38
C PRO A 103 -0.47 -21.72 -12.62
N ASP A 104 -0.30 -22.79 -13.38
CA ASP A 104 -1.18 -23.19 -14.50
C ASP A 104 -2.63 -23.49 -14.05
N ILE A 105 -3.01 -23.03 -12.85
CA ILE A 105 -4.37 -23.07 -12.29
C ILE A 105 -5.18 -21.85 -12.75
N LEU A 106 -4.97 -21.38 -13.93
CA LEU A 106 -6.03 -20.71 -14.66
C LEU A 106 -6.82 -21.81 -15.32
N ILE A 107 -8.06 -21.98 -14.87
CA ILE A 107 -9.07 -22.81 -15.53
C ILE A 107 -8.87 -22.58 -17.03
N PRO A 108 -8.55 -23.61 -17.82
CA PRO A 108 -8.29 -23.42 -19.24
C PRO A 108 -9.60 -22.97 -19.88
N ASP A 109 -9.78 -21.67 -20.05
CA ASP A 109 -10.76 -21.19 -21.01
C ASP A 109 -10.18 -21.48 -22.38
N PRO A 110 -10.75 -22.40 -23.17
CA PRO A 110 -10.22 -22.76 -24.49
C PRO A 110 -10.11 -21.57 -25.44
N ARG A 111 -10.72 -20.45 -25.11
CA ARG A 111 -10.66 -19.18 -25.88
C ARG A 111 -9.54 -18.26 -25.43
N ASN A 112 -8.87 -18.57 -24.33
CA ASN A 112 -7.88 -17.69 -23.71
C ASN A 112 -6.47 -18.22 -24.01
N LYS A 113 -5.83 -17.67 -25.04
CA LYS A 113 -4.39 -17.85 -25.24
C LYS A 113 -3.69 -17.34 -23.98
N ALA A 114 -2.81 -18.16 -23.40
CA ALA A 114 -2.03 -17.80 -22.23
C ALA A 114 -1.47 -16.38 -22.35
N ILE A 115 -2.03 -15.45 -21.57
CA ILE A 115 -1.59 -14.05 -21.57
C ILE A 115 -0.25 -14.00 -20.85
N LYS A 116 0.84 -13.95 -21.62
CA LYS A 116 2.17 -13.70 -21.04
C LYS A 116 2.16 -12.32 -20.41
N ARG A 117 2.32 -12.26 -19.12
CA ARG A 117 2.47 -10.99 -18.39
C ARG A 117 3.82 -10.38 -18.76
N LYS A 118 3.82 -9.10 -19.14
CA LYS A 118 5.06 -8.38 -19.41
C LYS A 118 5.71 -8.01 -18.06
N SER A 119 7.01 -8.20 -17.97
CA SER A 119 7.82 -7.62 -16.89
C SER A 119 7.63 -6.10 -16.87
N LYS A 120 7.52 -5.55 -15.66
CA LYS A 120 7.45 -4.09 -15.43
C LYS A 120 8.63 -3.67 -14.55
N PRO A 121 9.12 -2.43 -14.66
CA PRO A 121 10.12 -1.92 -13.73
C PRO A 121 9.65 -2.09 -12.29
N TYR A 122 10.53 -2.60 -11.44
CA TYR A 122 10.23 -2.75 -10.02
C TYR A 122 10.40 -1.41 -9.31
N ASN A 123 9.30 -0.86 -8.80
CA ASN A 123 9.27 0.41 -8.09
C ASN A 123 8.54 0.23 -6.74
N PRO A 124 9.23 -0.29 -5.72
CA PRO A 124 8.63 -0.52 -4.42
C PRO A 124 8.42 0.78 -3.65
N ILE A 125 7.47 0.77 -2.71
CA ILE A 125 7.26 1.87 -1.75
C ILE A 125 8.47 2.01 -0.82
N GLU A 126 9.08 0.90 -0.44
CA GLU A 126 10.27 0.84 0.41
C GLU A 126 11.51 0.55 -0.45
N LEU A 127 12.46 1.48 -0.47
CA LEU A 127 13.73 1.34 -1.20
C LEU A 127 14.85 0.72 -0.34
N GLU A 128 14.73 0.83 1.00
CA GLU A 128 15.69 0.36 2.00
C GLU A 128 15.09 -0.70 2.92
#